data_9685bbeca6e754b15944b3b54aa29181
#
_entry.id   9685bbeca6e754b15944b3b54aa29181
#
_cell.length_a   1.000
_cell.length_b   1.000
_cell.length_c   1.000
_cell.angle_alpha   90.00
_cell.angle_beta   90.00
_cell.angle_gamma   90.00
#
_symmetry.space_group_name_H-M   'P 1'
#
loop_
_entity.id
_entity.type
_entity.pdbx_description
1 polymer ?
#
loop_
_entity_poly.entity_id
_entity_poly.type
_entity_poly.pdbx_seq_one_letter_code
_entity_poly.pdbx_strand_id
1 'polypeptide(L)'
;MPSFFREEIKMTKIKKNSNFTEGPLFWRIILFALPIMATGVLQILYDMADNIVVGQFSGDETALGSVGSTSSLTNLIVNLLLGIAGGTSVVVAQAYGAKQEKVVSRAVHTALTFSLIGGIVFAIIGLAISEPALVAMKTKPALLEGAILYFRIICIGIPASSVYNFGAAILRSVGDSKTPLIILASTGLVNVD
;
A
#
# COMPACT_ATOMS: atom_id res chain seq x y z
N MET A 1 5.50 -25.61 5.39
CA MET A 1 5.30 -24.26 5.95
C MET A 1 6.62 -23.83 6.57
N PRO A 2 7.30 -22.78 6.08
CA PRO A 2 8.57 -22.34 6.65
C PRO A 2 8.39 -22.02 8.12
N SER A 3 9.33 -22.47 8.96
CA SER A 3 9.32 -22.30 10.42
C SER A 3 9.18 -20.83 10.86
N PHE A 4 9.69 -19.91 10.06
CA PHE A 4 9.62 -18.46 10.24
C PHE A 4 8.17 -17.93 10.36
N PHE A 5 7.25 -18.36 9.48
CA PHE A 5 5.83 -17.96 9.57
C PHE A 5 5.09 -18.55 10.76
N ARG A 6 5.53 -19.74 11.24
CA ARG A 6 4.94 -20.38 12.40
C ARG A 6 5.39 -19.72 13.71
N GLU A 7 6.58 -19.17 13.73
CA GLU A 7 7.11 -18.39 14.86
C GLU A 7 6.47 -16.99 14.92
N GLU A 8 6.28 -16.31 13.80
CA GLU A 8 5.61 -15.02 13.77
C GLU A 8 4.13 -15.13 14.18
N ILE A 9 3.41 -16.17 13.74
CA ILE A 9 2.04 -16.42 14.21
C ILE A 9 2.01 -16.81 15.68
N LYS A 10 3.08 -17.43 16.23
CA LYS A 10 3.22 -17.70 17.67
C LYS A 10 3.71 -16.50 18.46
N MET A 11 4.56 -15.64 17.90
CA MET A 11 5.02 -14.40 18.56
C MET A 11 3.99 -13.30 18.50
N THR A 12 3.08 -13.30 17.54
CA THR A 12 1.81 -12.60 17.65
C THR A 12 0.89 -13.43 18.57
N LYS A 13 1.27 -13.62 19.83
CA LYS A 13 0.31 -13.60 20.91
C LYS A 13 -0.35 -12.24 20.78
N ILE A 14 -1.32 -12.17 19.88
CA ILE A 14 -2.27 -11.07 19.75
C ILE A 14 -2.74 -10.88 21.19
N LYS A 15 -2.18 -9.88 21.81
CA LYS A 15 -2.57 -9.49 23.15
C LYS A 15 -4.07 -9.47 23.09
N LYS A 16 -4.74 -10.27 23.92
CA LYS A 16 -6.16 -10.48 24.13
C LYS A 16 -7.01 -9.20 24.25
N ASN A 17 -6.47 -8.06 23.82
CA ASN A 17 -7.02 -6.72 23.96
C ASN A 17 -7.78 -6.20 22.75
N SER A 18 -7.92 -6.95 21.67
CA SER A 18 -8.71 -6.52 20.49
C SER A 18 -9.99 -7.34 20.28
N ASN A 19 -10.58 -7.90 21.34
CA ASN A 19 -11.93 -8.42 21.27
C ASN A 19 -12.91 -7.24 21.22
N PHE A 20 -13.31 -6.84 20.00
CA PHE A 20 -14.37 -5.85 19.78
C PHE A 20 -15.74 -6.27 20.32
N THR A 21 -15.86 -7.52 20.82
CA THR A 21 -17.09 -8.11 21.33
C THR A 21 -17.38 -7.82 22.81
N GLU A 22 -16.40 -7.28 23.58
CA GLU A 22 -16.60 -7.01 25.01
C GLU A 22 -16.11 -5.60 25.37
N GLY A 23 -16.94 -4.82 26.13
CA GLY A 23 -16.60 -3.51 26.67
C GLY A 23 -17.06 -2.32 25.79
N PRO A 24 -16.66 -1.06 26.12
CA PRO A 24 -17.12 0.13 25.40
C PRO A 24 -16.56 0.17 23.98
N LEU A 25 -17.39 -0.23 23.03
CA LEU A 25 -17.07 -0.38 21.60
C LEU A 25 -16.49 0.90 21.00
N PHE A 26 -17.02 2.06 21.40
CA PHE A 26 -16.62 3.37 20.89
C PHE A 26 -15.13 3.67 21.10
N TRP A 27 -14.60 3.47 22.31
CA TRP A 27 -13.18 3.72 22.59
C TRP A 27 -12.25 2.75 21.87
N ARG A 28 -12.67 1.49 21.69
CA ARG A 28 -11.89 0.49 20.97
C ARG A 28 -11.80 0.81 19.49
N ILE A 29 -12.89 1.28 18.87
CA ILE A 29 -12.89 1.73 17.48
C ILE A 29 -11.94 2.93 17.32
N ILE A 30 -12.00 3.92 18.22
CA ILE A 30 -11.09 5.08 18.16
C ILE A 30 -9.63 4.65 18.28
N LEU A 31 -9.28 3.82 19.27
CA LEU A 31 -7.91 3.34 19.46
C LEU A 31 -7.39 2.49 18.28
N PHE A 32 -8.29 1.80 17.59
CA PHE A 32 -7.95 1.06 16.38
C PHE A 32 -7.81 1.97 15.15
N ALA A 33 -8.65 2.98 15.04
CA ALA A 33 -8.63 3.94 13.94
C ALA A 33 -7.41 4.87 14.00
N LEU A 34 -6.94 5.23 15.19
CA LEU A 34 -5.87 6.20 15.39
C LEU A 34 -4.55 5.82 14.67
N PRO A 35 -4.03 4.57 14.75
CA PRO A 35 -2.88 4.17 13.95
C PRO A 35 -3.14 4.18 12.44
N ILE A 36 -4.37 3.88 12.00
CA ILE A 36 -4.74 3.92 10.58
C ILE A 36 -4.71 5.36 10.07
N MET A 37 -5.26 6.30 10.84
CA MET A 37 -5.20 7.72 10.53
C MET A 37 -3.75 8.23 10.51
N ALA A 38 -2.93 7.81 11.49
CA ALA A 38 -1.51 8.15 11.53
C ALA A 38 -0.75 7.62 10.29
N THR A 39 -1.09 6.41 9.81
CA THR A 39 -0.53 5.86 8.56
C THR A 39 -0.86 6.77 7.37
N GLY A 40 -2.11 7.23 7.26
CA GLY A 40 -2.53 8.16 6.19
C GLY A 40 -1.81 9.50 6.26
N VAL A 41 -1.66 10.06 7.46
CA VAL A 41 -0.91 11.32 7.66
C VAL A 41 0.56 11.15 7.26
N LEU A 42 1.21 10.06 7.67
CA LEU A 42 2.59 9.77 7.28
C LEU A 42 2.74 9.65 5.76
N GLN A 43 1.81 8.97 5.07
CA GLN A 43 1.86 8.88 3.61
C GLN A 43 1.79 10.27 2.96
N ILE A 44 0.88 11.14 3.42
CA ILE A 44 0.80 12.51 2.91
C ILE A 44 2.11 13.29 3.16
N LEU A 45 2.72 13.11 4.34
CA LEU A 45 4.00 13.77 4.65
C LEU A 45 5.12 13.29 3.75
N TYR A 46 5.18 11.98 3.41
CA TYR A 46 6.16 11.44 2.47
C TYR A 46 5.93 11.98 1.06
N ASP A 47 4.69 11.98 0.56
CA ASP A 47 4.36 12.56 -0.73
C ASP A 47 4.73 14.05 -0.81
N MET A 48 4.55 14.81 0.29
CA MET A 48 4.98 16.21 0.37
C MET A 48 6.51 16.33 0.36
N ALA A 49 7.22 15.51 1.13
CA ALA A 49 8.67 15.51 1.14
C ALA A 49 9.25 15.18 -0.24
N ASP A 50 8.73 14.15 -0.91
CA ASP A 50 9.14 13.78 -2.26
C ASP A 50 8.92 14.92 -3.26
N ASN A 51 7.77 15.60 -3.19
CA ASN A 51 7.51 16.77 -4.05
C ASN A 51 8.46 17.94 -3.76
N ILE A 52 8.83 18.18 -2.49
CA ILE A 52 9.79 19.23 -2.12
C ILE A 52 11.18 18.88 -2.66
N VAL A 53 11.61 17.63 -2.50
CA VAL A 53 12.90 17.15 -3.01
C VAL A 53 12.95 17.30 -4.54
N VAL A 54 11.92 16.81 -5.24
CA VAL A 54 11.86 16.97 -6.71
C VAL A 54 11.85 18.43 -7.10
N GLY A 55 11.10 19.30 -6.43
CA GLY A 55 11.01 20.72 -6.76
C GLY A 55 12.28 21.53 -6.51
N GLN A 56 13.05 21.18 -5.47
CA GLN A 56 14.24 21.94 -5.08
C GLN A 56 15.54 21.38 -5.66
N PHE A 57 15.63 20.07 -5.84
CA PHE A 57 16.89 19.40 -6.18
C PHE A 57 16.96 18.89 -7.62
N SER A 58 15.85 18.82 -8.35
CA SER A 58 15.88 18.35 -9.75
C SER A 58 16.60 19.29 -10.71
N GLY A 59 16.70 20.58 -10.37
CA GLY A 59 17.25 21.61 -11.27
C GLY A 59 16.45 21.83 -12.55
N ASP A 60 15.30 21.16 -12.69
CA ASP A 60 14.41 21.21 -13.85
C ASP A 60 13.05 21.78 -13.43
N GLU A 61 12.70 22.95 -13.98
CA GLU A 61 11.40 23.62 -13.74
C GLU A 61 10.19 22.77 -14.16
N THR A 62 10.41 21.77 -15.00
CA THR A 62 9.35 20.88 -15.53
C THR A 62 9.15 19.62 -14.67
N ALA A 63 10.05 19.32 -13.74
CA ALA A 63 10.03 18.08 -12.96
C ALA A 63 8.75 17.90 -12.14
N LEU A 64 8.31 18.93 -11.40
CA LEU A 64 7.05 18.91 -10.65
C LEU A 64 5.83 18.74 -11.55
N GLY A 65 5.84 19.36 -12.73
CA GLY A 65 4.78 19.19 -13.72
C GLY A 65 4.71 17.77 -14.28
N SER A 66 5.86 17.14 -14.47
CA SER A 66 5.98 15.74 -14.90
C SER A 66 5.39 14.78 -13.85
N VAL A 67 5.76 14.95 -12.57
CA VAL A 67 5.20 14.19 -11.45
C VAL A 67 3.67 14.39 -11.37
N GLY A 68 3.20 15.63 -11.40
CA GLY A 68 1.78 15.97 -11.36
C GLY A 68 0.97 15.34 -12.51
N SER A 69 1.54 15.29 -13.71
CA SER A 69 0.88 14.70 -14.89
C SER A 69 0.66 13.19 -14.76
N THR A 70 1.49 12.48 -13.99
CA THR A 70 1.37 11.03 -13.78
C THR A 70 0.48 10.64 -12.62
N SER A 71 0.15 11.58 -11.73
CA SER A 71 -0.58 11.32 -10.48
C SER A 71 -1.92 10.63 -10.71
N SER A 72 -2.65 11.00 -11.76
CA SER A 72 -3.96 10.39 -12.07
C SER A 72 -3.83 8.92 -12.46
N LEU A 73 -2.82 8.55 -13.26
CA LEU A 73 -2.56 7.16 -13.66
C LEU A 73 -2.07 6.33 -12.49
N THR A 74 -1.14 6.88 -11.70
CA THR A 74 -0.63 6.24 -10.49
C THR A 74 -1.76 5.96 -9.50
N ASN A 75 -2.59 6.96 -9.21
CA ASN A 75 -3.72 6.82 -8.31
C ASN A 75 -4.75 5.80 -8.82
N LEU A 76 -4.98 5.72 -10.12
CA LEU A 76 -5.87 4.72 -10.71
C LEU A 76 -5.39 3.30 -10.38
N ILE A 77 -4.12 3.01 -10.62
CA ILE A 77 -3.53 1.69 -10.36
C ILE A 77 -3.53 1.37 -8.87
N VAL A 78 -3.08 2.31 -8.03
CA VAL A 78 -3.01 2.13 -6.59
C VAL A 78 -4.41 1.90 -5.99
N ASN A 79 -5.40 2.70 -6.36
CA ASN A 79 -6.77 2.54 -5.84
C ASN A 79 -7.43 1.24 -6.31
N LEU A 80 -7.14 0.77 -7.52
CA LEU A 80 -7.59 -0.53 -7.98
C LEU A 80 -7.03 -1.67 -7.12
N LEU A 81 -5.72 -1.64 -6.85
CA LEU A 81 -5.06 -2.62 -5.96
C LEU A 81 -5.60 -2.55 -4.54
N LEU A 82 -5.81 -1.34 -3.99
CA LEU A 82 -6.41 -1.13 -2.67
C LEU A 82 -7.86 -1.67 -2.60
N GLY A 83 -8.64 -1.50 -3.66
CA GLY A 83 -9.99 -2.06 -3.74
C GLY A 83 -9.99 -3.59 -3.63
N ILE A 84 -9.08 -4.26 -4.35
CA ILE A 84 -8.93 -5.72 -4.30
C ILE A 84 -8.42 -6.17 -2.92
N ALA A 85 -7.43 -5.46 -2.35
CA ALA A 85 -6.92 -5.72 -1.01
C ALA A 85 -8.01 -5.56 0.06
N GLY A 86 -8.90 -4.57 -0.11
CA GLY A 86 -10.10 -4.38 0.73
C GLY A 86 -11.03 -5.58 0.72
N GLY A 87 -11.32 -6.13 -0.45
CA GLY A 87 -12.11 -7.37 -0.58
C GLY A 87 -11.46 -8.56 0.15
N THR A 88 -10.15 -8.71 0.03
CA THR A 88 -9.40 -9.74 0.76
C THR A 88 -9.51 -9.58 2.27
N SER A 89 -9.43 -8.34 2.77
CA SER A 89 -9.52 -8.06 4.20
C SER A 89 -10.86 -8.50 4.81
N VAL A 90 -11.95 -8.39 4.06
CA VAL A 90 -13.29 -8.85 4.49
C VAL A 90 -13.31 -10.36 4.68
N VAL A 91 -12.79 -11.11 3.71
CA VAL A 91 -12.73 -12.58 3.76
C VAL A 91 -11.89 -13.04 4.95
N VAL A 92 -10.72 -12.42 5.17
CA VAL A 92 -9.83 -12.74 6.29
C VAL A 92 -10.49 -12.39 7.62
N ALA A 93 -11.15 -11.22 7.74
CA ALA A 93 -11.83 -10.80 8.96
C ALA A 93 -12.97 -11.76 9.35
N GLN A 94 -13.78 -12.19 8.37
CA GLN A 94 -14.88 -13.14 8.61
C GLN A 94 -14.35 -14.51 9.05
N ALA A 95 -13.34 -15.05 8.37
CA ALA A 95 -12.73 -16.33 8.72
C ALA A 95 -12.05 -16.28 10.09
N TYR A 96 -11.39 -15.15 10.41
CA TYR A 96 -10.77 -14.92 11.70
C TYR A 96 -11.81 -14.84 12.83
N GLY A 97 -12.89 -14.09 12.64
CA GLY A 97 -14.01 -14.01 13.59
C GLY A 97 -14.70 -15.37 13.82
N ALA A 98 -14.81 -16.19 12.77
CA ALA A 98 -15.31 -17.55 12.86
C ALA A 98 -14.31 -18.57 13.43
N LYS A 99 -13.10 -18.15 13.82
CA LYS A 99 -12.02 -19.01 14.34
C LYS A 99 -11.59 -20.12 13.37
N GLN A 100 -11.72 -19.89 12.07
CA GLN A 100 -11.40 -20.84 11.01
C GLN A 100 -9.94 -20.67 10.56
N GLU A 101 -8.96 -21.06 11.38
CA GLU A 101 -7.52 -20.86 11.13
C GLU A 101 -7.04 -21.37 9.77
N LYS A 102 -7.58 -22.51 9.29
CA LYS A 102 -7.21 -23.06 7.97
C LYS A 102 -7.68 -22.17 6.83
N VAL A 103 -8.85 -21.54 6.96
CA VAL A 103 -9.40 -20.62 5.96
C VAL A 103 -8.59 -19.32 5.96
N VAL A 104 -8.28 -18.78 7.15
CA VAL A 104 -7.41 -17.59 7.30
C VAL A 104 -6.06 -17.85 6.62
N SER A 105 -5.39 -18.96 6.97
CA SER A 105 -4.09 -19.28 6.36
C SER A 105 -4.16 -19.38 4.84
N ARG A 106 -5.18 -20.03 4.30
CA ARG A 106 -5.38 -20.15 2.85
C ARG A 106 -5.64 -18.79 2.20
N ALA A 107 -6.51 -17.98 2.79
CA ALA A 107 -6.84 -16.66 2.29
C ALA A 107 -5.60 -15.75 2.26
N VAL A 108 -4.78 -15.76 3.31
CA VAL A 108 -3.52 -14.99 3.39
C VAL A 108 -2.54 -15.40 2.29
N HIS A 109 -2.29 -16.71 2.13
CA HIS A 109 -1.36 -17.18 1.09
C HIS A 109 -1.86 -16.84 -0.32
N THR A 110 -3.15 -17.05 -0.59
CA THR A 110 -3.76 -16.70 -1.87
C THR A 110 -3.66 -15.20 -2.14
N ALA A 111 -3.94 -14.37 -1.13
CA ALA A 111 -3.90 -12.92 -1.25
C ALA A 111 -2.47 -12.41 -1.54
N LEU A 112 -1.46 -12.93 -0.83
CA LEU A 112 -0.06 -12.53 -1.05
C LEU A 112 0.45 -12.99 -2.41
N THR A 113 0.11 -14.22 -2.84
CA THR A 113 0.45 -14.69 -4.19
C THR A 113 -0.23 -13.83 -5.26
N PHE A 114 -1.52 -13.54 -5.07
CA PHE A 114 -2.28 -12.69 -5.98
C PHE A 114 -1.74 -11.27 -6.02
N SER A 115 -1.33 -10.69 -4.89
CA SER A 115 -0.77 -9.35 -4.82
C SER A 115 0.55 -9.25 -5.59
N LEU A 116 1.41 -10.26 -5.49
CA LEU A 116 2.69 -10.29 -6.20
C LEU A 116 2.48 -10.44 -7.72
N ILE A 117 1.70 -11.44 -8.12
CA ILE A 117 1.40 -11.69 -9.55
C ILE A 117 0.64 -10.50 -10.15
N GLY A 118 -0.40 -10.03 -9.47
CA GLY A 118 -1.19 -8.87 -9.88
C GLY A 118 -0.32 -7.61 -9.99
N GLY A 119 0.53 -7.36 -8.98
CA GLY A 119 1.47 -6.26 -9.01
C GLY A 119 2.43 -6.31 -10.21
N ILE A 120 2.96 -7.49 -10.55
CA ILE A 120 3.81 -7.69 -11.73
C ILE A 120 3.02 -7.43 -13.02
N VAL A 121 1.80 -7.96 -13.12
CA VAL A 121 0.93 -7.75 -14.29
C VAL A 121 0.63 -6.26 -14.47
N PHE A 122 0.26 -5.55 -13.40
CA PHE A 122 0.01 -4.10 -13.47
C PHE A 122 1.29 -3.31 -13.79
N ALA A 123 2.45 -3.73 -13.30
CA ALA A 123 3.73 -3.13 -13.66
C ALA A 123 4.00 -3.26 -15.16
N ILE A 124 3.84 -4.45 -15.73
CA ILE A 124 4.05 -4.71 -17.16
C ILE A 124 3.08 -3.90 -18.01
N ILE A 125 1.78 -3.91 -17.64
CA ILE A 125 0.76 -3.12 -18.34
C ILE A 125 1.10 -1.63 -18.25
N GLY A 126 1.43 -1.12 -17.06
CA GLY A 126 1.80 0.28 -16.83
C GLY A 126 3.01 0.69 -17.67
N LEU A 127 4.05 -0.14 -17.73
CA LEU A 127 5.22 0.11 -18.57
C LEU A 127 4.85 0.17 -20.07
N ALA A 128 4.00 -0.74 -20.54
CA ALA A 128 3.60 -0.81 -21.93
C ALA A 128 2.72 0.38 -22.36
N ILE A 129 1.83 0.85 -21.46
CA ILE A 129 0.89 1.94 -21.77
C ILE A 129 1.40 3.33 -21.33
N SER A 130 2.59 3.43 -20.71
CA SER A 130 3.11 4.68 -20.15
C SER A 130 3.06 5.85 -21.14
N GLU A 131 3.60 5.67 -22.32
CA GLU A 131 3.63 6.71 -23.35
C GLU A 131 2.25 6.99 -23.96
N PRO A 132 1.51 5.98 -24.51
CA PRO A 132 0.23 6.25 -25.14
C PRO A 132 -0.81 6.82 -24.15
N ALA A 133 -0.75 6.44 -22.86
CA ALA A 133 -1.66 6.97 -21.85
C ALA A 133 -1.38 8.46 -21.58
N LEU A 134 -0.12 8.86 -21.40
CA LEU A 134 0.25 10.25 -21.14
C LEU A 134 0.00 11.14 -22.36
N VAL A 135 0.21 10.63 -23.55
CA VAL A 135 -0.15 11.34 -24.81
C VAL A 135 -1.67 11.52 -24.91
N ALA A 136 -2.45 10.46 -24.62
CA ALA A 136 -3.92 10.55 -24.62
C ALA A 136 -4.47 11.53 -23.59
N MET A 137 -3.77 11.69 -22.44
CA MET A 137 -4.08 12.70 -21.42
C MET A 137 -3.69 14.13 -21.83
N LYS A 138 -3.14 14.31 -23.04
CA LYS A 138 -2.69 15.61 -23.55
C LYS A 138 -1.63 16.28 -22.65
N THR A 139 -0.73 15.48 -22.09
CA THR A 139 0.41 15.99 -21.34
C THR A 139 1.24 16.92 -22.23
N LYS A 140 1.63 18.07 -21.70
CA LYS A 140 2.42 19.07 -22.47
C LYS A 140 3.72 18.42 -22.96
N PRO A 141 4.14 18.68 -24.22
CA PRO A 141 5.36 18.09 -24.79
C PRO A 141 6.62 18.29 -23.93
N ALA A 142 6.74 19.43 -23.28
CA ALA A 142 7.87 19.75 -22.39
C ALA A 142 7.91 18.89 -21.12
N LEU A 143 6.80 18.28 -20.71
CA LEU A 143 6.69 17.44 -19.50
C LEU A 143 6.66 15.95 -19.84
N LEU A 144 6.47 15.60 -21.11
CA LEU A 144 6.12 14.23 -21.51
C LEU A 144 7.23 13.24 -21.23
N GLU A 145 8.47 13.57 -21.57
CA GLU A 145 9.63 12.69 -21.39
C GLU A 145 9.87 12.41 -19.89
N GLY A 146 9.90 13.46 -19.06
CA GLY A 146 10.02 13.32 -17.61
C GLY A 146 8.87 12.54 -16.99
N ALA A 147 7.63 12.77 -17.45
CA ALA A 147 6.45 12.06 -16.98
C ALA A 147 6.50 10.55 -17.33
N ILE A 148 6.93 10.20 -18.54
CA ILE A 148 7.10 8.81 -18.95
C ILE A 148 8.16 8.12 -18.07
N LEU A 149 9.31 8.76 -17.87
CA LEU A 149 10.39 8.20 -17.06
C LEU A 149 9.94 7.99 -15.61
N TYR A 150 9.34 8.99 -15.00
CA TYR A 150 8.83 8.94 -13.63
C TYR A 150 7.78 7.84 -13.47
N PHE A 151 6.79 7.77 -14.38
CA PHE A 151 5.76 6.76 -14.32
C PHE A 151 6.30 5.33 -14.49
N ARG A 152 7.30 5.13 -15.35
CA ARG A 152 7.98 3.83 -15.50
C ARG A 152 8.70 3.40 -14.23
N ILE A 153 9.36 4.32 -13.54
CA ILE A 153 10.01 4.04 -12.24
C ILE A 153 8.96 3.61 -11.20
N ILE A 154 7.84 4.32 -11.12
CA ILE A 154 6.73 3.93 -10.24
C ILE A 154 6.21 2.54 -10.60
N CYS A 155 6.02 2.24 -11.89
CA CYS A 155 5.54 0.93 -12.32
C CYS A 155 6.43 -0.22 -11.84
N ILE A 156 7.75 -0.03 -11.81
CA ILE A 156 8.69 -1.02 -11.26
C ILE A 156 8.47 -1.24 -9.76
N GLY A 157 8.06 -0.21 -9.02
CA GLY A 157 7.74 -0.29 -7.60
C GLY A 157 6.38 -0.91 -7.26
N ILE A 158 5.45 -0.99 -8.23
CA ILE A 158 4.08 -1.49 -8.00
C ILE A 158 4.04 -2.88 -7.36
N PRO A 159 4.84 -3.90 -7.75
CA PRO A 159 4.79 -5.21 -7.13
C PRO A 159 5.07 -5.17 -5.63
N ALA A 160 6.09 -4.41 -5.20
CA ALA A 160 6.44 -4.25 -3.79
C ALA A 160 5.33 -3.51 -3.02
N SER A 161 4.82 -2.41 -3.59
CA SER A 161 3.70 -1.65 -3.02
C SER A 161 2.43 -2.50 -2.91
N SER A 162 2.15 -3.36 -3.89
CA SER A 162 1.02 -4.28 -3.86
C SER A 162 1.11 -5.25 -2.70
N VAL A 163 2.26 -5.91 -2.53
CA VAL A 163 2.49 -6.85 -1.41
C VAL A 163 2.33 -6.14 -0.06
N TYR A 164 2.88 -4.93 0.08
CA TYR A 164 2.69 -4.12 1.28
C TYR A 164 1.22 -3.80 1.55
N ASN A 165 0.48 -3.32 0.55
CA ASN A 165 -0.93 -2.93 0.71
C ASN A 165 -1.82 -4.12 1.09
N PHE A 166 -1.63 -5.29 0.45
CA PHE A 166 -2.35 -6.50 0.82
C PHE A 166 -1.96 -6.98 2.22
N GLY A 167 -0.68 -7.00 2.57
CA GLY A 167 -0.19 -7.34 3.91
C GLY A 167 -0.78 -6.42 4.98
N ALA A 168 -0.78 -5.12 4.75
CA ALA A 168 -1.36 -4.12 5.64
C ALA A 168 -2.88 -4.30 5.79
N ALA A 169 -3.60 -4.62 4.71
CA ALA A 169 -5.03 -4.90 4.74
C ALA A 169 -5.35 -6.16 5.57
N ILE A 170 -4.56 -7.22 5.40
CA ILE A 170 -4.67 -8.48 6.17
C ILE A 170 -4.41 -8.22 7.66
N LEU A 171 -3.33 -7.51 8.02
CA LEU A 171 -3.02 -7.20 9.42
C LEU A 171 -4.13 -6.39 10.07
N ARG A 172 -4.64 -5.38 9.38
CA ARG A 172 -5.79 -4.59 9.86
C ARG A 172 -7.05 -5.44 10.04
N SER A 173 -7.27 -6.43 9.19
CA SER A 173 -8.46 -7.30 9.26
C SER A 173 -8.45 -8.23 10.50
N VAL A 174 -7.29 -8.54 11.04
CA VAL A 174 -7.14 -9.32 12.29
C VAL A 174 -6.96 -8.44 13.54
N GLY A 175 -7.14 -7.11 13.40
CA GLY A 175 -7.11 -6.16 14.51
C GLY A 175 -5.74 -5.54 14.78
N ASP A 176 -4.72 -5.80 13.95
CA ASP A 176 -3.40 -5.18 14.07
C ASP A 176 -3.27 -3.99 13.12
N SER A 177 -3.52 -2.79 13.64
CA SER A 177 -3.33 -1.53 12.91
C SER A 177 -1.96 -0.88 13.19
N LYS A 178 -1.20 -1.37 14.19
CA LYS A 178 0.08 -0.78 14.58
C LYS A 178 1.23 -1.25 13.73
N THR A 179 1.27 -2.53 13.40
CA THR A 179 2.37 -3.11 12.60
C THR A 179 2.51 -2.43 11.23
N PRO A 180 1.46 -2.20 10.43
CA PRO A 180 1.57 -1.44 9.19
C PRO A 180 2.12 -0.02 9.38
N LEU A 181 1.73 0.66 10.47
CA LEU A 181 2.24 1.98 10.81
C LEU A 181 3.75 1.96 11.09
N ILE A 182 4.21 0.98 11.89
CA ILE A 182 5.63 0.86 12.24
C ILE A 182 6.46 0.55 11.00
N ILE A 183 5.99 -0.34 10.15
CA ILE A 183 6.68 -0.67 8.88
C ILE A 183 6.79 0.57 8.01
N LEU A 184 5.70 1.33 7.83
CA LEU A 184 5.72 2.55 7.04
C LEU A 184 6.67 3.60 7.64
N ALA A 185 6.62 3.81 8.96
CA ALA A 185 7.50 4.76 9.64
C ALA A 185 8.98 4.38 9.50
N SER A 186 9.31 3.09 9.63
CA SER A 186 10.70 2.62 9.48
C SER A 186 11.22 2.75 8.05
N THR A 187 10.39 2.43 7.05
CA THR A 187 10.77 2.59 5.63
C THR A 187 10.90 4.06 5.24
N GLY A 188 10.06 4.94 5.79
CA GLY A 188 10.15 6.36 5.55
C GLY A 188 11.42 7.01 6.11
N LEU A 189 11.92 6.52 7.26
CA LEU A 189 13.21 6.98 7.80
C LEU A 189 14.38 6.64 6.86
N VAL A 190 14.32 5.48 6.20
CA VAL A 190 15.34 5.06 5.21
C VAL A 190 15.23 5.86 3.91
N ASN A 191 14.06 6.41 3.60
CA ASN A 191 13.86 7.19 2.36
C ASN A 191 14.36 8.64 2.46
N VAL A 192 14.55 9.15 3.69
CA VAL A 192 14.97 10.55 3.95
C VAL A 192 16.49 10.68 4.11
N ASP A 193 17.21 9.58 4.35
CA ASP A 193 18.68 9.53 4.42
C ASP A 193 19.30 9.29 3.02
#